data_192081259773e0d4a5bfcf1ab9b3dc1e
#
_entry.id   192081259773e0d4a5bfcf1ab9b3dc1e
#
_cell.length_a   1.000
_cell.length_b   1.000
_cell.length_c   1.000
_cell.angle_alpha   90.00
_cell.angle_beta   90.00
_cell.angle_gamma   90.00
#
_symmetry.space_group_name_H-M   'P 1'
#
loop_
_entity.id
_entity.type
_entity.pdbx_description
1 polymer ?
#
loop_
_entity_poly.entity_id
_entity_poly.type
_entity_poly.pdbx_seq_one_letter_code
_entity_poly.pdbx_strand_id
1 'polypeptide(L)'
;MKICIWCTKIFDLGGTKRVVTLLANELVKEHDVTIMVYQDRFKEDRNMYHMSEDIKVDFIDNNEFVNRHHTPAFCWRYLVQKLNAKYGIFNKEKYNDILADAIFPKKTREKWVKYLNEQNYDIIITTASLSLRLGMLAPELNAKTIGWQHNCYAGYLDVPNVVFWKQECLLQEYLPKLDRYIVLSDYDKRDYKKFLDIDTEVKINPRSFVSERKCDPKSKRFLMATRFVYAKGLDLMMESFEEFCKQDDEWQLDIIGAGDLWNQIVADAKRRGIEDRVNFVGYTNAVSYTHLRAHETRR
;
A
#
# COMPACT_ATOMS: atom_id res chain seq x y z
N MET A 1 24.12 7.90 6.69
CA MET A 1 23.84 6.74 5.80
C MET A 1 23.13 7.22 4.56
N LYS A 2 23.28 6.53 3.45
CA LYS A 2 22.56 6.80 2.21
C LYS A 2 21.40 5.80 2.09
N ILE A 3 20.16 6.28 2.18
CA ILE A 3 18.95 5.46 2.28
C ILE A 3 18.10 5.66 1.04
N CYS A 4 17.72 4.56 0.39
CA CYS A 4 16.76 4.56 -0.71
C CYS A 4 15.40 4.05 -0.22
N ILE A 5 14.32 4.78 -0.50
CA ILE A 5 12.97 4.27 -0.37
C ILE A 5 12.40 4.06 -1.77
N TRP A 6 12.33 2.80 -2.18
CA TRP A 6 11.86 2.44 -3.51
C TRP A 6 10.36 2.15 -3.50
N CYS A 7 9.59 2.98 -4.18
CA CYS A 7 8.13 2.88 -4.26
C CYS A 7 7.63 2.97 -5.71
N THR A 8 6.40 2.51 -5.94
CA THR A 8 5.81 2.54 -7.28
C THR A 8 5.39 3.95 -7.67
N LYS A 9 4.79 4.68 -6.73
CA LYS A 9 4.29 6.05 -6.87
C LYS A 9 4.38 6.77 -5.54
N ILE A 10 4.57 8.09 -5.57
CA ILE A 10 4.63 8.92 -4.37
C ILE A 10 3.70 10.14 -4.43
N PHE A 11 3.50 10.75 -5.60
CA PHE A 11 2.74 11.98 -5.78
C PHE A 11 1.27 11.74 -6.20
N ASP A 12 0.63 10.72 -5.64
CA ASP A 12 -0.81 10.50 -5.76
C ASP A 12 -1.45 10.23 -4.39
N LEU A 13 -2.78 10.26 -4.32
CA LEU A 13 -3.51 10.07 -3.06
C LEU A 13 -3.39 8.63 -2.54
N GLY A 14 -2.95 8.47 -1.28
CA GLY A 14 -2.92 7.17 -0.63
C GLY A 14 -2.18 7.14 0.70
N GLY A 15 -2.63 6.27 1.60
CA GLY A 15 -2.05 6.13 2.95
C GLY A 15 -0.57 5.73 2.94
N THR A 16 -0.18 4.79 2.06
CA THR A 16 1.22 4.36 1.93
C THR A 16 2.14 5.52 1.58
N LYS A 17 1.74 6.40 0.62
CA LYS A 17 2.56 7.54 0.20
C LYS A 17 2.76 8.53 1.33
N ARG A 18 1.70 8.82 2.08
CA ARG A 18 1.81 9.67 3.28
C ARG A 18 2.78 9.08 4.30
N VAL A 19 2.69 7.79 4.59
CA VAL A 19 3.57 7.11 5.55
C VAL A 19 5.02 7.10 5.07
N VAL A 20 5.26 6.85 3.77
CA VAL A 20 6.59 6.92 3.16
C VAL A 20 7.16 8.34 3.29
N THR A 21 6.38 9.37 2.97
CA THR A 21 6.83 10.77 3.09
C THR A 21 7.15 11.14 4.54
N LEU A 22 6.31 10.72 5.51
CA LEU A 22 6.59 10.96 6.92
C LEU A 22 7.89 10.30 7.37
N LEU A 23 8.12 9.05 6.99
CA LEU A 23 9.37 8.35 7.30
C LEU A 23 10.55 9.05 6.65
N ALA A 24 10.45 9.42 5.38
CA ALA A 24 11.51 10.11 4.65
C ALA A 24 11.85 11.48 5.27
N ASN A 25 10.84 12.25 5.69
CA ASN A 25 11.02 13.54 6.37
C ASN A 25 11.76 13.39 7.71
N GLU A 26 11.52 12.31 8.44
CA GLU A 26 12.27 12.06 9.68
C GLU A 26 13.70 11.59 9.38
N LEU A 27 13.88 10.70 8.43
CA LEU A 27 15.20 10.17 8.10
C LEU A 27 16.13 11.22 7.49
N VAL A 28 15.63 12.17 6.68
CA VAL A 28 16.46 13.18 6.02
C VAL A 28 17.11 14.16 6.98
N LYS A 29 16.64 14.26 8.22
CA LYS A 29 17.24 15.08 9.27
C LYS A 29 18.67 14.64 9.62
N GLU A 30 18.99 13.37 9.43
CA GLU A 30 20.27 12.78 9.84
C GLU A 30 20.94 11.96 8.72
N HIS A 31 20.26 11.72 7.59
CA HIS A 31 20.68 10.80 6.54
C HIS A 31 20.47 11.39 5.15
N ASP A 32 21.22 10.91 4.15
CA ASP A 32 20.97 11.21 2.73
C ASP A 32 19.84 10.29 2.24
N VAL A 33 18.66 10.86 1.97
CA VAL A 33 17.46 10.10 1.61
C VAL A 33 17.07 10.34 0.17
N THR A 34 16.91 9.24 -0.56
CA THR A 34 16.38 9.23 -1.93
C THR A 34 15.07 8.45 -1.97
N ILE A 35 14.00 9.06 -2.47
CA ILE A 35 12.79 8.34 -2.86
C ILE A 35 12.91 7.99 -4.33
N MET A 36 13.07 6.71 -4.64
CA MET A 36 13.14 6.19 -6.00
C MET A 36 11.74 5.77 -6.46
N VAL A 37 11.25 6.38 -7.54
CA VAL A 37 9.91 6.19 -8.07
C VAL A 37 9.95 5.46 -9.40
N TYR A 38 9.26 4.34 -9.45
CA TYR A 38 9.36 3.40 -10.57
C TYR A 38 8.35 3.60 -11.70
N GLN A 39 7.17 4.14 -11.42
CA GLN A 39 6.07 4.25 -12.40
C GLN A 39 5.33 5.57 -12.34
N ASP A 40 5.88 6.57 -11.70
CA ASP A 40 5.16 7.83 -11.56
C ASP A 40 5.26 8.64 -12.87
N ARG A 41 4.10 8.97 -13.41
CA ARG A 41 3.94 9.88 -14.54
C ARG A 41 3.32 11.21 -14.10
N PHE A 42 3.07 11.36 -12.79
CA PHE A 42 2.48 12.57 -12.25
C PHE A 42 3.55 13.63 -12.06
N LYS A 43 3.12 14.87 -12.18
CA LYS A 43 3.98 16.00 -11.84
C LYS A 43 4.36 15.90 -10.35
N GLU A 44 5.62 16.16 -10.04
CA GLU A 44 6.10 16.24 -8.67
C GLU A 44 5.30 17.31 -7.90
N ASP A 45 4.65 16.89 -6.82
CA ASP A 45 3.88 17.75 -5.92
C ASP A 45 4.29 17.46 -4.46
N ARG A 46 5.32 18.14 -4.02
CA ARG A 46 5.84 18.01 -2.63
C ARG A 46 4.86 18.52 -1.58
N ASN A 47 3.97 19.42 -1.94
CA ASN A 47 3.00 19.99 -1.01
C ASN A 47 1.92 18.99 -0.57
N MET A 48 1.62 17.98 -1.38
CA MET A 48 0.56 17.01 -1.12
C MET A 48 0.68 16.35 0.27
N TYR A 49 1.93 16.04 0.69
CA TYR A 49 2.23 15.41 2.00
C TYR A 49 3.32 16.17 2.77
N HIS A 50 3.60 17.44 2.42
CA HIS A 50 4.64 18.27 3.03
C HIS A 50 6.01 17.57 2.98
N MET A 51 6.41 17.09 1.81
CA MET A 51 7.71 16.45 1.59
C MET A 51 8.82 17.50 1.67
N SER A 52 9.86 17.22 2.48
CA SER A 52 11.03 18.08 2.60
C SER A 52 11.74 18.26 1.25
N GLU A 53 12.25 19.47 0.99
CA GLU A 53 13.08 19.77 -0.18
C GLU A 53 14.43 19.05 -0.14
N ASP A 54 14.92 18.65 1.03
CA ASP A 54 16.18 17.92 1.20
C ASP A 54 16.11 16.46 0.74
N ILE A 55 14.89 15.92 0.54
CA ILE A 55 14.70 14.58 0.02
C ILE A 55 14.93 14.59 -1.49
N LYS A 56 15.85 13.75 -1.96
CA LYS A 56 16.02 13.51 -3.40
C LYS A 56 14.88 12.62 -3.93
N VAL A 57 14.34 12.99 -5.10
CA VAL A 57 13.37 12.16 -5.81
C VAL A 57 13.98 11.74 -7.14
N ASP A 58 14.07 10.44 -7.34
CA ASP A 58 14.64 9.84 -8.55
C ASP A 58 13.55 9.07 -9.32
N PHE A 59 13.24 9.54 -10.53
CA PHE A 59 12.22 8.96 -11.40
C PHE A 59 12.88 7.98 -12.38
N ILE A 60 12.68 6.70 -12.15
CA ILE A 60 13.23 5.64 -12.99
C ILE A 60 12.36 5.45 -14.24
N ASP A 61 12.95 5.63 -15.41
CA ASP A 61 12.27 5.29 -16.67
C ASP A 61 12.12 3.77 -16.81
N ASN A 62 10.87 3.33 -16.79
CA ASN A 62 10.51 1.93 -17.00
C ASN A 62 11.07 1.34 -18.29
N ASN A 63 11.26 2.16 -19.34
CA ASN A 63 11.72 1.68 -20.65
C ASN A 63 13.18 1.22 -20.61
N GLU A 64 14.00 1.75 -19.69
CA GLU A 64 15.39 1.32 -19.52
C GLU A 64 15.49 -0.10 -18.95
N PHE A 65 14.54 -0.48 -18.09
CA PHE A 65 14.57 -1.75 -17.37
C PHE A 65 13.63 -2.81 -17.96
N VAL A 66 12.51 -2.41 -18.55
CA VAL A 66 11.49 -3.33 -19.08
C VAL A 66 11.38 -3.20 -20.59
N ASN A 67 11.91 -4.17 -21.33
CA ASN A 67 11.67 -4.27 -22.76
C ASN A 67 10.18 -4.60 -23.01
N ARG A 68 9.39 -3.60 -23.40
CA ARG A 68 7.95 -3.74 -23.71
C ARG A 68 7.66 -4.19 -25.14
N HIS A 69 8.66 -4.72 -25.84
CA HIS A 69 8.43 -5.25 -27.17
C HIS A 69 7.65 -6.57 -27.11
N HIS A 70 6.71 -6.76 -28.03
CA HIS A 70 5.96 -8.01 -28.23
C HIS A 70 6.88 -9.12 -28.77
N THR A 71 7.84 -9.53 -27.96
CA THR A 71 8.73 -10.65 -28.26
C THR A 71 8.05 -11.97 -27.89
N PRO A 72 8.44 -13.11 -28.49
CA PRO A 72 7.95 -14.43 -28.05
C PRO A 72 8.14 -14.66 -26.55
N ALA A 73 9.25 -14.19 -25.98
CA ALA A 73 9.52 -14.26 -24.55
C ALA A 73 8.51 -13.43 -23.72
N PHE A 74 8.11 -12.25 -24.19
CA PHE A 74 7.08 -11.45 -23.54
C PHE A 74 5.71 -12.18 -23.56
N CYS A 75 5.34 -12.74 -24.72
CA CYS A 75 4.08 -13.50 -24.84
C CYS A 75 4.07 -14.72 -23.92
N TRP A 76 5.19 -15.45 -23.81
CA TRP A 76 5.34 -16.57 -22.90
C TRP A 76 5.18 -16.14 -21.43
N ARG A 77 5.86 -15.09 -20.98
CA ARG A 77 5.75 -14.56 -19.61
C ARG A 77 4.32 -14.13 -19.29
N TYR A 78 3.66 -13.44 -20.21
CA TYR A 78 2.28 -13.05 -20.07
C TYR A 78 1.36 -14.26 -19.91
N LEU A 79 1.56 -15.31 -20.72
CA LEU A 79 0.80 -16.56 -20.62
C LEU A 79 0.99 -17.24 -19.27
N VAL A 80 2.26 -17.37 -18.80
CA VAL A 80 2.59 -17.92 -17.48
C VAL A 80 1.85 -17.17 -16.38
N GLN A 81 1.91 -15.82 -16.38
CA GLN A 81 1.21 -15.00 -15.38
C GLN A 81 -0.31 -15.21 -15.42
N LYS A 82 -0.91 -15.24 -16.62
CA LYS A 82 -2.36 -15.44 -16.77
C LYS A 82 -2.81 -16.83 -16.31
N LEU A 83 -2.09 -17.87 -16.69
CA LEU A 83 -2.39 -19.23 -16.25
C LEU A 83 -2.20 -19.39 -14.75
N ASN A 84 -1.17 -18.77 -14.19
CA ASN A 84 -0.96 -18.79 -12.74
C ASN A 84 -2.06 -18.04 -12.00
N ALA A 85 -2.42 -16.82 -12.43
CA ALA A 85 -3.48 -16.04 -11.80
C ALA A 85 -4.84 -16.77 -11.83
N LYS A 86 -5.14 -17.49 -12.93
CA LYS A 86 -6.41 -18.22 -13.07
C LYS A 86 -6.40 -19.54 -12.30
N TYR A 87 -5.35 -20.35 -12.47
CA TYR A 87 -5.34 -21.76 -12.03
C TYR A 87 -4.30 -22.07 -10.94
N GLY A 88 -3.31 -21.19 -10.66
CA GLY A 88 -2.22 -21.46 -9.72
C GLY A 88 -1.23 -22.52 -10.20
N ILE A 89 -1.13 -22.75 -11.52
CA ILE A 89 -0.34 -23.86 -12.10
C ILE A 89 1.13 -23.74 -11.71
N PHE A 90 1.67 -22.50 -11.73
CA PHE A 90 3.06 -22.21 -11.46
C PHE A 90 3.35 -21.82 -10.01
N ASN A 91 2.33 -21.77 -9.15
CA ASN A 91 2.49 -21.52 -7.72
C ASN A 91 2.88 -22.82 -6.99
N LYS A 92 4.05 -23.34 -7.33
CA LYS A 92 4.66 -24.56 -6.76
C LYS A 92 6.17 -24.39 -6.82
N GLU A 93 6.88 -24.85 -5.80
CA GLU A 93 8.32 -24.74 -5.64
C GLU A 93 9.09 -25.11 -6.92
N LYS A 94 8.77 -26.23 -7.56
CA LYS A 94 9.41 -26.68 -8.81
C LYS A 94 9.25 -25.74 -10.01
N TYR A 95 8.39 -24.75 -9.94
CA TYR A 95 8.13 -23.78 -11.00
C TYR A 95 8.52 -22.34 -10.60
N ASN A 96 9.15 -22.16 -9.42
CA ASN A 96 9.52 -20.84 -8.93
C ASN A 96 10.35 -20.04 -9.92
N ASP A 97 11.36 -20.65 -10.56
CA ASP A 97 12.18 -19.95 -11.56
C ASP A 97 11.35 -19.45 -12.75
N ILE A 98 10.40 -20.26 -13.22
CA ILE A 98 9.54 -19.90 -14.36
C ILE A 98 8.63 -18.74 -13.97
N LEU A 99 8.00 -18.82 -12.81
CA LEU A 99 7.09 -17.77 -12.33
C LEU A 99 7.87 -16.50 -11.97
N ALA A 100 9.03 -16.61 -11.34
CA ALA A 100 9.91 -15.49 -11.04
C ALA A 100 10.36 -14.77 -12.31
N ASP A 101 10.82 -15.51 -13.37
CA ASP A 101 11.20 -14.90 -14.64
C ASP A 101 9.99 -14.27 -15.35
N ALA A 102 8.82 -14.84 -15.20
CA ALA A 102 7.61 -14.25 -15.77
C ALA A 102 7.24 -12.90 -15.11
N ILE A 103 7.38 -12.78 -13.78
CA ILE A 103 7.04 -11.57 -13.01
C ILE A 103 8.15 -10.53 -13.05
N PHE A 104 9.42 -10.98 -12.93
CA PHE A 104 10.59 -10.13 -12.89
C PHE A 104 11.75 -10.80 -13.62
N PRO A 105 11.89 -10.57 -14.95
CA PRO A 105 12.81 -11.30 -15.81
C PRO A 105 14.27 -11.22 -15.36
N LYS A 106 15.02 -12.31 -15.49
CA LYS A 106 16.43 -12.40 -15.05
C LYS A 106 17.29 -11.25 -15.59
N LYS A 107 17.22 -10.96 -16.89
CA LYS A 107 17.96 -9.84 -17.50
C LYS A 107 17.56 -8.47 -16.91
N THR A 108 16.32 -8.33 -16.47
CA THR A 108 15.85 -7.11 -15.79
C THR A 108 16.42 -7.05 -14.39
N ARG A 109 16.43 -8.19 -13.66
CA ARG A 109 17.05 -8.28 -12.32
C ARG A 109 18.52 -7.90 -12.35
N GLU A 110 19.30 -8.45 -13.29
CA GLU A 110 20.72 -8.13 -13.49
C GLU A 110 20.97 -6.63 -13.71
N LYS A 111 20.12 -5.97 -14.52
CA LYS A 111 20.19 -4.51 -14.70
C LYS A 111 19.90 -3.75 -13.40
N TRP A 112 18.88 -4.18 -12.65
CA TRP A 112 18.55 -3.54 -11.38
C TRP A 112 19.63 -3.72 -10.33
N VAL A 113 20.21 -4.91 -10.20
CA VAL A 113 21.36 -5.16 -9.30
C VAL A 113 22.52 -4.23 -9.63
N LYS A 114 22.89 -4.15 -10.91
CA LYS A 114 23.97 -3.25 -11.34
C LYS A 114 23.66 -1.81 -10.98
N TYR A 115 22.48 -1.32 -11.37
CA TYR A 115 22.06 0.06 -11.09
C TYR A 115 22.07 0.37 -9.60
N LEU A 116 21.44 -0.47 -8.77
CA LEU A 116 21.33 -0.23 -7.32
C LEU A 116 22.71 -0.27 -6.63
N ASN A 117 23.59 -1.17 -7.02
CA ASN A 117 24.95 -1.24 -6.47
C ASN A 117 25.81 -0.03 -6.87
N GLU A 118 25.63 0.51 -8.09
CA GLU A 118 26.31 1.74 -8.53
C GLU A 118 25.88 2.98 -7.73
N GLN A 119 24.65 2.99 -7.16
CA GLN A 119 24.17 4.08 -6.32
C GLN A 119 24.82 4.10 -4.93
N ASN A 120 25.44 2.99 -4.48
CA ASN A 120 26.07 2.86 -3.15
C ASN A 120 25.13 3.24 -1.99
N TYR A 121 23.91 2.73 -2.00
CA TYR A 121 23.01 2.84 -0.85
C TYR A 121 23.47 1.93 0.29
N ASP A 122 23.35 2.42 1.54
CA ASP A 122 23.55 1.60 2.74
C ASP A 122 22.30 0.74 3.03
N ILE A 123 21.12 1.32 2.77
CA ILE A 123 19.82 0.67 3.04
C ILE A 123 18.87 0.94 1.86
N ILE A 124 18.17 -0.10 1.43
CA ILE A 124 17.07 -0.02 0.47
C ILE A 124 15.79 -0.51 1.14
N ILE A 125 14.78 0.35 1.20
CA ILE A 125 13.46 0.05 1.74
C ILE A 125 12.46 0.00 0.58
N THR A 126 11.66 -1.05 0.49
CA THR A 126 10.58 -1.13 -0.51
C THR A 126 9.22 -1.22 0.15
N THR A 127 8.20 -0.80 -0.60
CA THR A 127 6.81 -0.86 -0.14
C THR A 127 5.99 -1.85 -0.97
N ALA A 128 5.04 -2.51 -0.32
CA ALA A 128 4.04 -3.37 -0.95
C ALA A 128 4.63 -4.43 -1.89
N SER A 129 4.20 -4.43 -3.17
CA SER A 129 4.60 -5.43 -4.17
C SER A 129 6.07 -5.39 -4.56
N LEU A 130 6.76 -4.29 -4.32
CA LEU A 130 8.20 -4.19 -4.60
C LEU A 130 9.04 -5.00 -3.63
N SER A 131 8.52 -5.36 -2.46
CA SER A 131 9.24 -6.20 -1.49
C SER A 131 9.61 -7.57 -2.06
N LEU A 132 8.72 -8.20 -2.84
CA LEU A 132 9.05 -9.44 -3.54
C LEU A 132 10.19 -9.24 -4.55
N ARG A 133 10.13 -8.15 -5.33
CA ARG A 133 11.21 -7.84 -6.28
C ARG A 133 12.54 -7.56 -5.59
N LEU A 134 12.51 -6.80 -4.48
CA LEU A 134 13.71 -6.58 -3.68
C LEU A 134 14.28 -7.90 -3.13
N GLY A 135 13.43 -8.80 -2.64
CA GLY A 135 13.84 -10.14 -2.20
C GLY A 135 14.52 -10.96 -3.30
N MET A 136 14.07 -10.80 -4.56
CA MET A 136 14.73 -11.44 -5.72
C MET A 136 16.10 -10.84 -6.03
N LEU A 137 16.38 -9.60 -5.65
CA LEU A 137 17.66 -8.91 -5.87
C LEU A 137 18.59 -9.00 -4.66
N ALA A 138 18.03 -9.14 -3.46
CA ALA A 138 18.75 -9.00 -2.18
C ALA A 138 20.07 -9.79 -2.09
N PRO A 139 20.18 -11.05 -2.57
CA PRO A 139 21.44 -11.79 -2.50
C PRO A 139 22.61 -11.18 -3.26
N GLU A 140 22.35 -10.31 -4.22
CA GLU A 140 23.34 -9.68 -5.10
C GLU A 140 23.56 -8.19 -4.80
N LEU A 141 22.82 -7.63 -3.81
CA LEU A 141 22.94 -6.23 -3.42
C LEU A 141 23.94 -6.01 -2.28
N ASN A 142 24.70 -4.91 -2.38
CA ASN A 142 25.62 -4.49 -1.33
C ASN A 142 24.90 -3.81 -0.15
N ALA A 143 23.69 -3.32 -0.37
CA ALA A 143 22.87 -2.60 0.62
C ALA A 143 22.10 -3.57 1.52
N LYS A 144 21.79 -3.13 2.76
CA LYS A 144 20.77 -3.79 3.58
C LYS A 144 19.37 -3.60 2.97
N THR A 145 18.57 -4.66 3.02
CA THR A 145 17.30 -4.73 2.32
C THR A 145 16.13 -4.88 3.28
N ILE A 146 15.14 -3.99 3.15
CA ILE A 146 13.95 -3.97 4.01
C ILE A 146 12.69 -3.97 3.14
N GLY A 147 11.86 -4.99 3.27
CA GLY A 147 10.51 -4.99 2.72
C GLY A 147 9.51 -4.45 3.74
N TRP A 148 8.60 -3.57 3.33
CA TRP A 148 7.60 -2.97 4.23
C TRP A 148 6.20 -3.13 3.67
N GLN A 149 5.40 -3.92 4.36
CA GLN A 149 4.02 -4.19 4.00
C GLN A 149 3.07 -3.09 4.49
N HIS A 150 2.09 -2.72 3.65
CA HIS A 150 1.10 -1.68 3.95
C HIS A 150 -0.35 -2.15 3.84
N ASN A 151 -0.58 -3.46 3.74
CA ASN A 151 -1.90 -4.07 3.77
C ASN A 151 -1.83 -5.34 4.62
N CYS A 152 -2.97 -5.91 5.05
CA CYS A 152 -2.96 -7.18 5.77
C CYS A 152 -2.59 -8.35 4.85
N TYR A 153 -2.19 -9.48 5.45
CA TYR A 153 -1.90 -10.74 4.76
C TYR A 153 -3.02 -11.13 3.80
N ALA A 154 -4.24 -11.25 4.32
CA ALA A 154 -5.42 -11.63 3.53
C ALA A 154 -5.69 -10.66 2.37
N GLY A 155 -5.46 -9.35 2.57
CA GLY A 155 -5.64 -8.34 1.53
C GLY A 155 -4.63 -8.45 0.38
N TYR A 156 -3.51 -9.14 0.57
CA TYR A 156 -2.51 -9.38 -0.48
C TYR A 156 -2.60 -10.76 -1.12
N LEU A 157 -3.01 -11.79 -0.38
CA LEU A 157 -2.94 -13.18 -0.83
C LEU A 157 -4.31 -13.81 -1.07
N ASP A 158 -5.35 -13.44 -0.29
CA ASP A 158 -6.64 -14.12 -0.35
C ASP A 158 -7.64 -13.43 -1.29
N VAL A 159 -7.30 -12.24 -1.80
CA VAL A 159 -8.17 -11.51 -2.74
C VAL A 159 -7.77 -11.82 -4.18
N PRO A 160 -8.69 -12.35 -5.02
CA PRO A 160 -8.39 -12.71 -6.39
C PRO A 160 -7.83 -11.53 -7.21
N ASN A 161 -6.76 -11.81 -7.96
CA ASN A 161 -6.07 -10.85 -8.84
C ASN A 161 -5.44 -9.63 -8.14
N VAL A 162 -5.31 -9.65 -6.83
CA VAL A 162 -4.53 -8.67 -6.07
C VAL A 162 -3.06 -9.08 -6.03
N VAL A 163 -2.22 -8.25 -5.47
CA VAL A 163 -0.76 -8.18 -5.60
C VAL A 163 -0.02 -9.52 -5.60
N PHE A 164 -0.30 -10.38 -4.63
CA PHE A 164 0.41 -11.67 -4.47
C PHE A 164 -0.50 -12.90 -4.66
N TRP A 165 -1.66 -12.69 -5.29
CA TRP A 165 -2.59 -13.76 -5.59
C TRP A 165 -1.91 -14.93 -6.31
N LYS A 166 -1.95 -16.12 -5.69
CA LYS A 166 -1.30 -17.35 -6.17
C LYS A 166 0.20 -17.20 -6.42
N GLN A 167 0.91 -16.53 -5.51
CA GLN A 167 2.37 -16.35 -5.54
C GLN A 167 3.05 -16.77 -4.23
N GLU A 168 2.38 -17.57 -3.41
CA GLU A 168 2.86 -17.98 -2.07
C GLU A 168 4.24 -18.61 -2.14
N CYS A 169 4.51 -19.48 -3.10
CA CYS A 169 5.82 -20.11 -3.28
C CYS A 169 6.94 -19.11 -3.56
N LEU A 170 6.65 -18.03 -4.32
CA LEU A 170 7.64 -16.97 -4.53
C LEU A 170 7.90 -16.18 -3.25
N LEU A 171 6.85 -15.89 -2.46
CA LEU A 171 7.03 -15.20 -1.19
C LEU A 171 7.87 -16.03 -0.23
N GLN A 172 7.59 -17.34 -0.12
CA GLN A 172 8.36 -18.28 0.71
C GLN A 172 9.84 -18.34 0.30
N GLU A 173 10.14 -18.25 -0.99
CA GLU A 173 11.53 -18.31 -1.46
C GLU A 173 12.27 -16.98 -1.31
N TYR A 174 11.62 -15.85 -1.61
CA TYR A 174 12.34 -14.59 -1.79
C TYR A 174 12.20 -13.61 -0.63
N LEU A 175 11.10 -13.58 0.14
CA LEU A 175 11.00 -12.67 1.28
C LEU A 175 12.01 -12.98 2.39
N PRO A 176 12.34 -14.26 2.71
CA PRO A 176 13.39 -14.57 3.69
C PRO A 176 14.81 -14.13 3.28
N LYS A 177 15.03 -13.78 2.00
CA LYS A 177 16.32 -13.25 1.53
C LYS A 177 16.52 -11.77 1.85
N LEU A 178 15.47 -11.07 2.27
CA LEU A 178 15.56 -9.72 2.80
C LEU A 178 16.20 -9.74 4.20
N ASP A 179 16.98 -8.70 4.53
CA ASP A 179 17.49 -8.56 5.92
C ASP A 179 16.34 -8.39 6.91
N ARG A 180 15.25 -7.72 6.50
CA ARG A 180 14.02 -7.56 7.32
C ARG A 180 12.78 -7.51 6.45
N TYR A 181 11.70 -8.10 6.95
CA TYR A 181 10.38 -7.92 6.39
C TYR A 181 9.41 -7.40 7.45
N ILE A 182 8.90 -6.20 7.24
CA ILE A 182 8.09 -5.44 8.21
C ILE A 182 6.61 -5.56 7.87
N VAL A 183 5.81 -5.92 8.86
CA VAL A 183 4.34 -5.96 8.83
C VAL A 183 3.75 -4.99 9.84
N LEU A 184 2.44 -4.68 9.74
CA LEU A 184 1.82 -3.64 10.54
C LEU A 184 1.17 -4.13 11.83
N SER A 185 0.98 -5.44 11.99
CA SER A 185 0.30 -6.02 13.14
C SER A 185 0.85 -7.37 13.56
N ASP A 186 0.63 -7.74 14.83
CA ASP A 186 0.92 -9.08 15.32
C ASP A 186 0.02 -10.14 14.64
N TYR A 187 -1.13 -9.73 14.14
CA TYR A 187 -2.02 -10.60 13.38
C TYR A 187 -1.35 -11.01 12.06
N ASP A 188 -0.85 -10.05 11.29
CA ASP A 188 -0.11 -10.33 10.06
C ASP A 188 1.14 -11.16 10.33
N LYS A 189 1.90 -10.83 11.39
CA LYS A 189 3.09 -11.62 11.79
C LYS A 189 2.73 -13.10 12.00
N ARG A 190 1.62 -13.38 12.70
CA ARG A 190 1.13 -14.75 12.91
C ARG A 190 0.72 -15.43 11.62
N ASP A 191 0.02 -14.71 10.71
CA ASP A 191 -0.44 -15.26 9.44
C ASP A 191 0.73 -15.57 8.50
N TYR A 192 1.72 -14.67 8.38
CA TYR A 192 2.93 -14.95 7.61
C TYR A 192 3.69 -16.17 8.14
N LYS A 193 3.81 -16.30 9.48
CA LYS A 193 4.45 -17.47 10.07
C LYS A 193 3.65 -18.75 9.87
N LYS A 194 2.32 -18.68 10.09
CA LYS A 194 1.43 -19.83 10.01
C LYS A 194 1.29 -20.40 8.61
N PHE A 195 1.11 -19.53 7.60
CA PHE A 195 0.75 -19.96 6.25
C PHE A 195 1.94 -20.05 5.30
N LEU A 196 2.99 -19.27 5.54
CA LEU A 196 4.16 -19.21 4.66
C LEU A 196 5.47 -19.60 5.34
N ASP A 197 5.47 -19.79 6.66
CA ASP A 197 6.67 -19.99 7.50
C ASP A 197 7.70 -18.86 7.36
N ILE A 198 7.23 -17.63 7.19
CA ILE A 198 8.09 -16.45 7.08
C ILE A 198 8.10 -15.69 8.41
N ASP A 199 9.32 -15.41 8.92
CA ASP A 199 9.50 -14.53 10.07
C ASP A 199 9.43 -13.07 9.67
N THR A 200 8.67 -12.27 10.44
CA THR A 200 8.44 -10.86 10.17
C THR A 200 8.58 -10.01 11.42
N GLU A 201 8.85 -8.71 11.25
CA GLU A 201 8.89 -7.74 12.33
C GLU A 201 7.65 -6.84 12.32
N VAL A 202 7.07 -6.60 13.49
CA VAL A 202 5.93 -5.69 13.61
C VAL A 202 6.43 -4.27 13.84
N LYS A 203 6.09 -3.36 12.92
CA LYS A 203 6.28 -1.91 13.08
C LYS A 203 5.02 -1.20 12.62
N ILE A 204 4.35 -0.51 13.53
CA ILE A 204 3.15 0.27 13.21
C ILE A 204 3.52 1.52 12.41
N ASN A 205 2.62 1.95 11.54
CA ASN A 205 2.80 3.20 10.80
C ASN A 205 2.87 4.41 11.75
N PRO A 206 3.72 5.41 11.45
CA PRO A 206 3.77 6.65 12.21
C PRO A 206 2.44 7.40 12.11
N ARG A 207 2.09 8.16 13.15
CA ARG A 207 0.94 9.07 13.11
C ARG A 207 1.24 10.25 12.19
N SER A 208 0.25 10.61 11.37
CA SER A 208 0.41 11.74 10.43
C SER A 208 0.40 13.09 11.13
N PHE A 209 -0.21 13.19 12.30
CA PHE A 209 -0.28 14.40 13.12
C PHE A 209 -0.79 14.07 14.53
N VAL A 210 -0.59 15.01 15.43
CA VAL A 210 -1.16 14.97 16.76
C VAL A 210 -2.18 16.10 16.84
N SER A 211 -3.41 15.79 17.23
CA SER A 211 -4.43 16.81 17.49
C SER A 211 -4.51 17.08 18.98
N GLU A 212 -4.46 18.35 19.36
CA GLU A 212 -4.72 18.80 20.73
C GLU A 212 -6.22 18.76 21.05
N ARG A 213 -7.07 18.85 20.01
CA ARG A 213 -8.52 18.76 20.17
C ARG A 213 -8.93 17.30 20.22
N LYS A 214 -9.74 16.97 21.21
CA LYS A 214 -10.40 15.67 21.36
C LYS A 214 -11.82 15.76 20.84
N CYS A 215 -12.34 14.63 20.33
CA CYS A 215 -13.74 14.53 19.97
C CYS A 215 -14.62 14.71 21.23
N ASP A 216 -15.72 15.45 21.10
CA ASP A 216 -16.75 15.52 22.13
C ASP A 216 -17.77 14.38 21.92
N PRO A 217 -17.82 13.38 22.81
CA PRO A 217 -18.80 12.29 22.71
C PRO A 217 -20.26 12.76 22.73
N LYS A 218 -20.51 13.96 23.26
CA LYS A 218 -21.83 14.55 23.31
C LYS A 218 -22.29 15.16 21.98
N SER A 219 -21.39 15.24 21.00
CA SER A 219 -21.72 15.77 19.67
C SER A 219 -22.72 14.93 18.87
N LYS A 220 -22.95 13.67 19.29
CA LYS A 220 -23.86 12.70 18.66
C LYS A 220 -23.60 12.54 17.16
N ARG A 221 -22.31 12.44 16.79
CA ARG A 221 -21.88 12.28 15.41
C ARG A 221 -20.93 11.11 15.25
N PHE A 222 -21.22 10.27 14.27
CA PHE A 222 -20.25 9.33 13.69
C PHE A 222 -19.51 10.01 12.54
N LEU A 223 -18.26 9.60 12.31
CA LEU A 223 -17.47 10.05 11.18
C LEU A 223 -16.87 8.87 10.45
N MET A 224 -17.04 8.82 9.12
CA MET A 224 -16.31 7.96 8.22
C MET A 224 -15.51 8.77 7.23
N ALA A 225 -14.19 8.60 7.23
CA ALA A 225 -13.31 9.26 6.27
C ALA A 225 -12.63 8.20 5.37
N THR A 226 -13.05 8.13 4.10
CA THR A 226 -12.55 7.09 3.19
C THR A 226 -12.72 7.43 1.72
N ARG A 227 -12.01 6.69 0.85
CA ARG A 227 -12.33 6.69 -0.58
C ARG A 227 -13.63 5.92 -0.83
N PHE A 228 -14.47 6.42 -1.72
CA PHE A 228 -15.73 5.76 -2.09
C PHE A 228 -15.48 4.67 -3.12
N VAL A 229 -14.90 3.56 -2.64
CA VAL A 229 -14.63 2.34 -3.40
C VAL A 229 -15.16 1.14 -2.63
N TYR A 230 -15.52 0.07 -3.33
CA TYR A 230 -16.17 -1.11 -2.76
C TYR A 230 -15.41 -1.72 -1.55
N ALA A 231 -14.07 -1.79 -1.64
CA ALA A 231 -13.22 -2.33 -0.58
C ALA A 231 -13.26 -1.57 0.76
N LYS A 232 -14.01 -0.47 0.86
CA LYS A 232 -14.12 0.35 2.08
C LYS A 232 -15.39 0.09 2.88
N GLY A 233 -16.26 -0.81 2.42
CA GLY A 233 -17.43 -1.23 3.18
C GLY A 233 -18.44 -0.12 3.45
N LEU A 234 -18.60 0.82 2.52
CA LEU A 234 -19.59 1.89 2.64
C LEU A 234 -21.03 1.34 2.71
N ASP A 235 -21.29 0.26 2.01
CA ASP A 235 -22.56 -0.49 2.06
C ASP A 235 -22.84 -1.01 3.47
N LEU A 236 -21.86 -1.65 4.11
CA LEU A 236 -21.97 -2.12 5.50
C LEU A 236 -22.15 -0.96 6.48
N MET A 237 -21.47 0.17 6.24
CA MET A 237 -21.65 1.37 7.07
C MET A 237 -23.09 1.90 6.99
N MET A 238 -23.63 1.99 5.77
CA MET A 238 -25.00 2.47 5.57
C MET A 238 -26.04 1.56 6.22
N GLU A 239 -25.87 0.24 6.10
CA GLU A 239 -26.72 -0.75 6.73
C GLU A 239 -26.65 -0.66 8.26
N SER A 240 -25.44 -0.59 8.80
CA SER A 240 -25.24 -0.46 10.27
C SER A 240 -25.81 0.84 10.82
N PHE A 241 -25.69 1.94 10.08
CA PHE A 241 -26.24 3.22 10.51
C PHE A 241 -27.77 3.26 10.41
N GLU A 242 -28.36 2.63 9.40
CA GLU A 242 -29.82 2.43 9.32
C GLU A 242 -30.37 1.70 10.56
N GLU A 243 -29.74 0.57 10.93
CA GLU A 243 -30.13 -0.17 12.14
C GLU A 243 -29.96 0.66 13.43
N PHE A 244 -28.89 1.46 13.49
CA PHE A 244 -28.68 2.37 14.62
C PHE A 244 -29.77 3.45 14.70
N CYS A 245 -30.19 4.01 13.56
CA CYS A 245 -31.24 5.03 13.51
C CYS A 245 -32.60 4.55 14.03
N LYS A 246 -32.85 3.25 14.06
CA LYS A 246 -34.09 2.67 14.68
C LYS A 246 -34.07 2.73 16.19
N GLN A 247 -32.89 2.91 16.81
CA GLN A 247 -32.72 2.91 18.27
C GLN A 247 -32.48 4.31 18.84
N ASP A 248 -31.94 5.23 18.04
CA ASP A 248 -31.63 6.60 18.44
C ASP A 248 -31.85 7.55 17.25
N ASP A 249 -32.59 8.62 17.49
CA ASP A 249 -32.99 9.58 16.45
C ASP A 249 -32.16 10.87 16.43
N GLU A 250 -31.17 11.01 17.33
CA GLU A 250 -30.39 12.24 17.45
C GLU A 250 -29.04 12.18 16.74
N TRP A 251 -28.46 10.98 16.55
CA TRP A 251 -27.13 10.84 15.95
C TRP A 251 -27.14 11.07 14.44
N GLN A 252 -26.06 11.63 13.95
CA GLN A 252 -25.79 11.88 12.53
C GLN A 252 -24.53 11.16 12.08
N LEU A 253 -24.43 10.89 10.78
CA LEU A 253 -23.26 10.30 10.14
C LEU A 253 -22.64 11.30 9.15
N ASP A 254 -21.43 11.76 9.45
CA ASP A 254 -20.61 12.54 8.49
C ASP A 254 -19.75 11.59 7.66
N ILE A 255 -19.84 11.66 6.33
CA ILE A 255 -19.01 10.88 5.43
C ILE A 255 -18.12 11.82 4.62
N ILE A 256 -16.79 11.66 4.81
CA ILE A 256 -15.76 12.46 4.13
C ILE A 256 -15.06 11.60 3.10
N GLY A 257 -14.95 12.11 1.88
CA GLY A 257 -14.23 11.47 0.80
C GLY A 257 -14.88 11.61 -0.55
N ALA A 258 -14.33 10.91 -1.54
CA ALA A 258 -14.85 10.84 -2.89
C ALA A 258 -14.46 9.51 -3.54
N GLY A 259 -15.07 9.18 -4.67
CA GLY A 259 -14.77 8.01 -5.48
C GLY A 259 -15.97 7.55 -6.31
N ASP A 260 -15.77 6.45 -7.03
CA ASP A 260 -16.71 5.95 -8.05
C ASP A 260 -18.09 5.59 -7.49
N LEU A 261 -18.16 5.24 -6.20
CA LEU A 261 -19.41 4.86 -5.54
C LEU A 261 -20.23 6.05 -5.00
N TRP A 262 -19.80 7.30 -5.20
CA TRP A 262 -20.47 8.47 -4.62
C TRP A 262 -21.98 8.49 -4.89
N ASN A 263 -22.38 8.44 -6.15
CA ASN A 263 -23.80 8.52 -6.53
C ASN A 263 -24.60 7.32 -6.00
N GLN A 264 -23.98 6.15 -5.94
CA GLN A 264 -24.60 4.94 -5.44
C GLN A 264 -24.89 5.03 -3.94
N ILE A 265 -23.93 5.54 -3.15
CA ILE A 265 -24.07 5.64 -1.69
C ILE A 265 -25.08 6.77 -1.32
N VAL A 266 -25.09 7.87 -2.06
CA VAL A 266 -26.12 8.92 -1.88
C VAL A 266 -27.52 8.37 -2.20
N ALA A 267 -27.67 7.60 -3.26
CA ALA A 267 -28.96 6.95 -3.59
C ALA A 267 -29.35 5.90 -2.54
N ASP A 268 -28.38 5.20 -1.97
CA ASP A 268 -28.62 4.19 -0.92
C ASP A 268 -29.13 4.82 0.37
N ALA A 269 -28.59 6.00 0.78
CA ALA A 269 -29.12 6.75 1.92
C ALA A 269 -30.61 7.09 1.75
N LYS A 270 -31.00 7.56 0.55
CA LYS A 270 -32.41 7.85 0.23
C LYS A 270 -33.28 6.60 0.26
N ARG A 271 -32.83 5.52 -0.33
CA ARG A 271 -33.56 4.25 -0.35
C ARG A 271 -33.82 3.71 1.05
N ARG A 272 -32.89 3.94 1.99
CA ARG A 272 -32.98 3.55 3.40
C ARG A 272 -33.76 4.54 4.26
N GLY A 273 -34.14 5.71 3.74
CA GLY A 273 -34.84 6.76 4.48
C GLY A 273 -34.00 7.42 5.60
N ILE A 274 -32.69 7.47 5.40
CA ILE A 274 -31.74 8.04 6.37
C ILE A 274 -30.97 9.26 5.80
N GLU A 275 -31.39 9.79 4.64
CA GLU A 275 -30.68 10.89 3.96
C GLU A 275 -30.57 12.15 4.82
N ASP A 276 -31.55 12.46 5.66
CA ASP A 276 -31.56 13.62 6.56
C ASP A 276 -30.57 13.45 7.73
N ARG A 277 -30.10 12.22 7.96
CA ARG A 277 -29.18 11.84 9.03
C ARG A 277 -27.75 11.64 8.53
N VAL A 278 -27.52 11.62 7.21
CA VAL A 278 -26.21 11.40 6.58
C VAL A 278 -25.73 12.67 5.89
N ASN A 279 -24.61 13.20 6.34
CA ASN A 279 -23.99 14.38 5.76
C ASN A 279 -22.80 13.97 4.87
N PHE A 280 -22.95 14.13 3.56
CA PHE A 280 -21.89 13.90 2.57
C PHE A 280 -21.02 15.15 2.42
N VAL A 281 -19.89 15.18 3.13
CA VAL A 281 -18.99 16.36 3.18
C VAL A 281 -18.20 16.56 1.89
N GLY A 282 -17.99 15.46 1.12
CA GLY A 282 -17.15 15.49 -0.07
C GLY A 282 -15.66 15.32 0.25
N TYR A 283 -14.82 15.52 -0.77
CA TYR A 283 -13.37 15.43 -0.62
C TYR A 283 -12.82 16.65 0.11
N THR A 284 -11.92 16.42 1.08
CA THR A 284 -11.18 17.49 1.74
C THR A 284 -9.71 17.13 1.91
N ASN A 285 -8.83 18.10 1.68
CA ASN A 285 -7.40 18.01 1.97
C ASN A 285 -7.09 18.26 3.46
N ALA A 286 -8.05 18.79 4.22
CA ALA A 286 -7.89 19.08 5.64
C ALA A 286 -7.89 17.77 6.45
N VAL A 287 -6.72 17.14 6.57
CA VAL A 287 -6.52 15.94 7.41
C VAL A 287 -6.95 16.22 8.86
N SER A 288 -6.77 17.44 9.33
CA SER A 288 -7.26 17.91 10.64
C SER A 288 -8.79 17.80 10.78
N TYR A 289 -9.54 17.92 9.67
CA TYR A 289 -10.99 17.82 9.71
C TYR A 289 -11.48 16.39 10.02
N THR A 290 -10.77 15.38 9.49
CA THR A 290 -11.09 13.97 9.74
C THR A 290 -10.85 13.53 11.18
N HIS A 291 -9.93 14.20 11.88
CA HIS A 291 -9.60 13.85 13.27
C HIS A 291 -10.33 14.68 14.33
N LEU A 292 -10.86 15.83 13.94
CA LEU A 292 -11.63 16.67 14.86
C LEU A 292 -13.02 16.09 15.18
N ARG A 293 -13.51 15.16 14.36
CA ARG A 293 -14.87 14.58 14.49
C ARG A 293 -14.88 13.07 14.76
N ALA A 294 -13.74 12.37 14.63
CA ALA A 294 -13.68 10.93 14.80
C ALA A 294 -13.19 10.52 16.20
N HIS A 295 -13.90 9.59 16.81
CA HIS A 295 -13.34 8.76 17.86
C HIS A 295 -12.32 7.80 17.25
N GLU A 296 -11.02 8.04 17.39
CA GLU A 296 -10.04 6.98 17.23
C GLU A 296 -10.16 6.02 18.42
N THR A 297 -11.02 5.03 18.32
CA THR A 297 -10.95 3.86 19.18
C THR A 297 -9.81 2.99 18.69
N ARG A 298 -8.61 3.20 19.22
CA ARG A 298 -7.59 2.16 19.21
C ARG A 298 -7.85 1.23 20.38
N ARG A 299 -8.26 0.03 20.08
CA ARG A 299 -8.01 -1.15 20.90
C ARG A 299 -6.92 -1.99 20.29
#